data_da0feb4174114b8e97ce84192af0dc97
#
_entry.id   da0feb4174114b8e97ce84192af0dc97
#
_cell.length_a   1.000
_cell.length_b   1.000
_cell.length_c   1.000
_cell.angle_alpha   90.00
_cell.angle_beta   90.00
_cell.angle_gamma   90.00
#
_symmetry.space_group_name_H-M   'P 1'
#
loop_
_entity.id
_entity.type
_entity.pdbx_description
1 polymer ?
#
loop_
_entity_poly.entity_id
_entity_poly.type
_entity_poly.pdbx_seq_one_letter_code
_entity_poly.pdbx_strand_id
1 'polypeptide(L)'
;MQYGNVDTDFAIEYLLEVMESSPLESSKPKDYIEAYPIEYRELTYYRDYTLKYIFAKFLEGEQTGLRGQLMRLLLDELAPEAQLRLYAETGQEYFDEWKAGAIRVSEQHDIDWLKEKQPAMYLLLQMIEE
;
A
#
# COMPACT_ATOMS: atom_id res chain seq x y z
N MET A 1 10.15 6.93 -15.74
CA MET A 1 10.34 5.64 -15.06
C MET A 1 9.00 4.94 -14.89
N GLN A 2 8.97 3.66 -15.09
CA GLN A 2 7.74 2.88 -14.85
C GLN A 2 7.73 2.38 -13.41
N TYR A 3 6.57 2.41 -12.78
CA TYR A 3 6.41 2.01 -11.39
C TYR A 3 6.36 0.50 -11.18
N GLY A 4 6.18 -0.24 -12.23
CA GLY A 4 6.15 -1.68 -12.24
C GLY A 4 6.14 -2.13 -13.67
N ASN A 5 5.87 -3.38 -13.91
CA ASN A 5 5.63 -3.82 -15.27
C ASN A 5 4.20 -4.34 -15.38
N VAL A 6 3.69 -4.39 -16.61
CA VAL A 6 2.30 -4.75 -16.88
C VAL A 6 1.94 -6.12 -16.31
N ASP A 7 2.84 -7.09 -16.44
CA ASP A 7 2.59 -8.45 -15.98
C ASP A 7 2.49 -8.53 -14.46
N THR A 8 3.36 -7.80 -13.75
CA THR A 8 3.35 -7.77 -12.29
C THR A 8 2.10 -7.05 -11.78
N ASP A 9 1.75 -5.92 -12.39
CA ASP A 9 0.54 -5.18 -12.01
C ASP A 9 -0.70 -6.05 -12.23
N PHE A 10 -0.75 -6.81 -13.31
CA PHE A 10 -1.85 -7.70 -13.59
C PHE A 10 -1.96 -8.80 -12.54
N ALA A 11 -0.82 -9.36 -12.11
CA ALA A 11 -0.80 -10.39 -11.07
C ALA A 11 -1.30 -9.83 -9.74
N ILE A 12 -0.87 -8.63 -9.37
CA ILE A 12 -1.31 -7.99 -8.13
C ILE A 12 -2.81 -7.69 -8.18
N GLU A 13 -3.28 -7.16 -9.28
CA GLU A 13 -4.71 -6.90 -9.51
C GLU A 13 -5.53 -8.19 -9.34
N TYR A 14 -5.07 -9.27 -9.96
CA TYR A 14 -5.75 -10.57 -9.88
C TYR A 14 -5.82 -11.08 -8.44
N LEU A 15 -4.72 -10.99 -7.69
CA LEU A 15 -4.70 -11.46 -6.31
C LEU A 15 -5.69 -10.66 -5.43
N LEU A 16 -5.74 -9.35 -5.63
CA LEU A 16 -6.69 -8.52 -4.90
C LEU A 16 -8.13 -8.85 -5.29
N GLU A 17 -8.40 -9.08 -6.57
CA GLU A 17 -9.72 -9.47 -7.02
C GLU A 17 -10.17 -10.80 -6.41
N VAL A 18 -9.27 -11.77 -6.32
CA VAL A 18 -9.57 -13.06 -5.68
C VAL A 18 -9.96 -12.85 -4.22
N MET A 19 -9.19 -12.04 -3.49
CA MET A 19 -9.50 -11.78 -2.10
C MET A 19 -10.85 -11.08 -1.90
N GLU A 20 -11.24 -10.23 -2.85
CA GLU A 20 -12.51 -9.52 -2.78
C GLU A 20 -13.70 -10.35 -3.27
N SER A 21 -13.47 -11.41 -4.01
CA SER A 21 -14.52 -12.14 -4.73
C SER A 21 -15.37 -13.02 -3.84
N SER A 22 -14.87 -13.41 -2.68
CA SER A 22 -15.62 -14.27 -1.79
C SER A 22 -16.67 -13.47 -1.02
N PRO A 23 -17.93 -13.94 -0.99
CA PRO A 23 -18.96 -13.23 -0.25
C PRO A 23 -18.86 -13.52 1.24
N LEU A 24 -17.81 -12.99 1.88
CA LEU A 24 -17.74 -13.04 3.33
C LEU A 24 -18.73 -12.02 3.87
N GLU A 25 -19.56 -12.46 4.81
CA GLU A 25 -20.49 -11.58 5.49
C GLU A 25 -19.76 -10.79 6.58
N SER A 26 -18.69 -10.12 6.20
CA SER A 26 -17.84 -9.40 7.13
C SER A 26 -17.44 -8.06 6.56
N SER A 27 -17.45 -7.05 7.42
CA SER A 27 -16.92 -5.73 7.10
C SER A 27 -15.48 -5.56 7.57
N LYS A 28 -14.87 -6.61 8.15
CA LYS A 28 -13.53 -6.55 8.68
C LYS A 28 -12.52 -7.00 7.62
N PRO A 29 -11.61 -6.13 7.18
CA PRO A 29 -10.62 -6.50 6.15
C PRO A 29 -9.73 -7.67 6.56
N LYS A 30 -9.43 -7.81 7.85
CA LYS A 30 -8.61 -8.93 8.34
C LYS A 30 -9.22 -10.29 8.04
N ASP A 31 -10.55 -10.37 8.02
CA ASP A 31 -11.23 -11.64 7.73
C ASP A 31 -10.93 -12.11 6.32
N TYR A 32 -10.78 -11.18 5.37
CA TYR A 32 -10.41 -11.49 4.00
C TYR A 32 -8.97 -11.98 3.90
N ILE A 33 -8.07 -11.42 4.70
CA ILE A 33 -6.68 -11.87 4.75
C ILE A 33 -6.62 -13.30 5.31
N GLU A 34 -7.37 -13.58 6.36
CA GLU A 34 -7.40 -14.92 6.97
C GLU A 34 -8.03 -15.95 6.05
N ALA A 35 -9.00 -15.55 5.22
CA ALA A 35 -9.64 -16.44 4.26
C ALA A 35 -8.74 -16.73 3.06
N TYR A 36 -7.82 -15.83 2.73
CA TYR A 36 -6.96 -15.94 1.56
C TYR A 36 -5.48 -15.77 1.94
N PRO A 37 -4.94 -16.63 2.81
CA PRO A 37 -3.58 -16.45 3.29
C PRO A 37 -2.52 -16.64 2.20
N ILE A 38 -2.79 -17.48 1.19
CA ILE A 38 -1.84 -17.70 0.11
C ILE A 38 -1.73 -16.47 -0.77
N GLU A 39 -2.86 -15.88 -1.13
CA GLU A 39 -2.92 -14.67 -1.95
C GLU A 39 -2.26 -13.50 -1.23
N TYR A 40 -2.54 -13.35 0.05
CA TYR A 40 -1.92 -12.30 0.84
C TYR A 40 -0.41 -12.47 0.92
N ARG A 41 0.04 -13.71 1.11
CA ARG A 41 1.48 -14.00 1.16
C ARG A 41 2.17 -13.67 -0.16
N GLU A 42 1.54 -13.96 -1.29
CA GLU A 42 2.10 -13.61 -2.59
C GLU A 42 2.21 -12.10 -2.76
N LEU A 43 1.20 -11.37 -2.33
CA LEU A 43 1.24 -9.91 -2.38
C LEU A 43 2.39 -9.35 -1.54
N THR A 44 2.63 -9.91 -0.36
CA THR A 44 3.76 -9.46 0.47
C THR A 44 5.09 -9.91 -0.11
N TYR A 45 5.13 -11.04 -0.81
CA TYR A 45 6.34 -11.53 -1.46
C TYR A 45 6.82 -10.59 -2.57
N TYR A 46 5.89 -10.02 -3.33
CA TYR A 46 6.24 -9.07 -4.39
C TYR A 46 6.74 -7.73 -3.88
N ARG A 47 6.57 -7.45 -2.62
CA ARG A 47 7.12 -6.30 -1.87
C ARG A 47 7.05 -4.96 -2.60
N ASP A 48 8.17 -4.53 -3.21
CA ASP A 48 8.25 -3.22 -3.87
C ASP A 48 7.27 -3.09 -5.03
N TYR A 49 7.04 -4.16 -5.78
CA TYR A 49 6.04 -4.13 -6.85
C TYR A 49 4.64 -3.89 -6.29
N THR A 50 4.31 -4.56 -5.18
CA THR A 50 3.03 -4.35 -4.52
C THR A 50 2.91 -2.94 -3.98
N LEU A 51 3.96 -2.41 -3.36
CA LEU A 51 3.96 -1.02 -2.88
C LEU A 51 3.77 -0.03 -4.03
N LYS A 52 4.47 -0.22 -5.14
CA LYS A 52 4.32 0.65 -6.30
C LYS A 52 2.88 0.62 -6.84
N TYR A 53 2.30 -0.56 -6.93
CA TYR A 53 0.91 -0.71 -7.36
C TYR A 53 -0.04 0.03 -6.41
N ILE A 54 0.11 -0.20 -5.10
CA ILE A 54 -0.72 0.41 -4.06
C ILE A 54 -0.60 1.94 -4.13
N PHE A 55 0.62 2.45 -4.16
CA PHE A 55 0.84 3.89 -4.21
C PHE A 55 0.22 4.50 -5.47
N ALA A 56 0.39 3.85 -6.63
CA ALA A 56 -0.19 4.35 -7.87
C ALA A 56 -1.72 4.45 -7.77
N LYS A 57 -2.36 3.42 -7.20
CA LYS A 57 -3.82 3.40 -7.05
C LYS A 57 -4.30 4.47 -6.07
N PHE A 58 -3.62 4.61 -4.93
CA PHE A 58 -3.98 5.65 -3.97
C PHE A 58 -3.74 7.06 -4.52
N LEU A 59 -2.71 7.24 -5.34
CA LEU A 59 -2.45 8.55 -5.96
C LEU A 59 -3.52 8.90 -6.99
N GLU A 60 -4.14 7.90 -7.62
CA GLU A 60 -5.31 8.13 -8.47
C GLU A 60 -6.52 8.60 -7.66
N GLY A 61 -6.62 8.15 -6.41
CA GLY A 61 -7.68 8.57 -5.50
C GLY A 61 -8.86 7.60 -5.44
N GLU A 62 -9.79 7.92 -4.56
CA GLU A 62 -11.09 7.24 -4.45
C GLU A 62 -11.03 5.77 -4.01
N GLN A 63 -9.98 5.38 -3.30
CA GLN A 63 -9.86 4.01 -2.78
C GLN A 63 -10.58 3.90 -1.43
N THR A 64 -11.90 3.97 -1.45
CA THR A 64 -12.73 4.06 -0.24
C THR A 64 -13.44 2.78 0.14
N GLY A 65 -13.34 1.73 -0.69
CA GLY A 65 -14.01 0.45 -0.43
C GLY A 65 -13.10 -0.59 0.19
N LEU A 66 -13.51 -1.85 0.06
CA LEU A 66 -12.77 -2.99 0.61
C LEU A 66 -11.34 -3.05 0.07
N ARG A 67 -11.16 -2.84 -1.23
CA ARG A 67 -9.82 -2.87 -1.83
C ARG A 67 -8.91 -1.86 -1.17
N GLY A 68 -9.41 -0.65 -0.89
CA GLY A 68 -8.64 0.37 -0.18
C GLY A 68 -8.20 -0.10 1.19
N GLN A 69 -9.08 -0.78 1.92
CA GLN A 69 -8.75 -1.31 3.23
C GLN A 69 -7.71 -2.43 3.15
N LEU A 70 -7.81 -3.31 2.15
CA LEU A 70 -6.81 -4.36 1.95
C LEU A 70 -5.45 -3.77 1.60
N MET A 71 -5.43 -2.76 0.74
CA MET A 71 -4.19 -2.08 0.36
C MET A 71 -3.56 -1.35 1.55
N ARG A 72 -4.38 -0.78 2.42
CA ARG A 72 -3.90 -0.14 3.64
C ARG A 72 -3.20 -1.14 4.55
N LEU A 73 -3.78 -2.33 4.75
CA LEU A 73 -3.18 -3.37 5.56
C LEU A 73 -1.87 -3.87 4.95
N LEU A 74 -1.83 -3.98 3.62
CA LEU A 74 -0.59 -4.32 2.93
C LEU A 74 0.48 -3.24 3.12
N LEU A 75 0.09 -1.98 3.08
CA LEU A 75 1.03 -0.89 3.33
C LEU A 75 1.62 -0.98 4.73
N ASP A 76 0.79 -1.24 5.75
CA ASP A 76 1.28 -1.43 7.12
C ASP A 76 2.26 -2.61 7.21
N GLU A 77 1.95 -3.71 6.52
CA GLU A 77 2.80 -4.90 6.53
C GLU A 77 4.13 -4.67 5.83
N LEU A 78 4.11 -3.96 4.71
CA LEU A 78 5.29 -3.77 3.87
C LEU A 78 6.14 -2.56 4.27
N ALA A 79 5.61 -1.68 5.10
CA ALA A 79 6.32 -0.49 5.57
C ALA A 79 6.27 -0.36 7.10
N PRO A 80 6.72 -1.40 7.83
CA PRO A 80 6.66 -1.35 9.29
C PRO A 80 7.53 -0.26 9.91
N GLU A 81 8.57 0.16 9.19
CA GLU A 81 9.48 1.20 9.65
C GLU A 81 8.85 2.59 9.72
N ALA A 82 7.72 2.79 9.05
CA ALA A 82 7.04 4.09 9.04
C ALA A 82 6.48 4.47 10.40
N GLN A 83 5.95 3.49 11.15
CA GLN A 83 5.45 3.65 12.51
C GLN A 83 4.51 4.85 12.71
N LEU A 84 3.72 5.16 11.68
CA LEU A 84 2.76 6.24 11.77
C LEU A 84 1.49 5.71 12.43
N ARG A 85 1.01 6.44 13.45
CA ARG A 85 -0.24 6.11 14.12
C ARG A 85 -1.34 6.96 13.53
N LEU A 86 -2.01 6.41 12.52
CA LEU A 86 -3.00 7.12 11.76
C LEU A 86 -4.39 6.58 12.07
N TYR A 87 -5.36 7.48 12.08
CA TYR A 87 -6.74 7.14 12.35
C TYR A 87 -7.54 7.52 11.11
N ALA A 88 -8.12 6.51 10.45
CA ALA A 88 -8.82 6.76 9.20
C ALA A 88 -9.94 5.74 9.02
N GLU A 89 -11.04 6.18 8.41
CA GLU A 89 -12.18 5.31 8.13
C GLU A 89 -12.02 4.53 6.83
N THR A 90 -11.29 5.10 5.86
CA THR A 90 -11.06 4.46 4.56
C THR A 90 -9.58 4.29 4.30
N GLY A 91 -9.25 3.38 3.38
CA GLY A 91 -7.87 3.22 2.93
C GLY A 91 -7.33 4.49 2.32
N GLN A 92 -8.16 5.21 1.54
CA GLN A 92 -7.75 6.46 0.92
C GLN A 92 -7.37 7.52 1.96
N GLU A 93 -8.18 7.69 2.99
CA GLU A 93 -7.86 8.64 4.07
C GLU A 93 -6.57 8.26 4.77
N TYR A 94 -6.39 6.96 5.03
CA TYR A 94 -5.17 6.47 5.65
C TYR A 94 -3.96 6.80 4.81
N PHE A 95 -4.04 6.54 3.50
CA PHE A 95 -2.94 6.85 2.59
C PHE A 95 -2.65 8.34 2.53
N ASP A 96 -3.69 9.17 2.46
CA ASP A 96 -3.50 10.62 2.38
C ASP A 96 -2.74 11.16 3.59
N GLU A 97 -3.05 10.66 4.78
CA GLU A 97 -2.33 11.00 5.99
C GLU A 97 -0.91 10.43 6.01
N TRP A 98 -0.77 9.20 5.52
CA TRP A 98 0.53 8.54 5.40
C TRP A 98 1.46 9.34 4.47
N LYS A 99 0.92 9.78 3.34
CA LYS A 99 1.65 10.62 2.38
C LYS A 99 2.08 11.94 3.00
N ALA A 100 1.18 12.60 3.72
CA ALA A 100 1.51 13.84 4.42
C ALA A 100 2.63 13.61 5.44
N GLY A 101 2.58 12.50 6.15
CA GLY A 101 3.64 12.12 7.08
C GLY A 101 4.97 11.90 6.39
N ALA A 102 4.96 11.22 5.23
CA ALA A 102 6.18 10.99 4.46
C ALA A 102 6.80 12.30 4.00
N ILE A 103 6.00 13.24 3.55
CA ILE A 103 6.48 14.56 3.13
C ILE A 103 7.13 15.28 4.32
N ARG A 104 6.49 15.27 5.50
CA ARG A 104 7.06 15.90 6.69
C ARG A 104 8.40 15.28 7.07
N VAL A 105 8.50 13.96 7.04
CA VAL A 105 9.76 13.27 7.36
C VAL A 105 10.84 13.66 6.35
N SER A 106 10.49 13.75 5.06
CA SER A 106 11.44 14.10 4.02
C SER A 106 12.02 15.50 4.19
N GLU A 107 11.26 16.41 4.79
CA GLU A 107 11.72 17.78 5.02
C GLU A 107 12.75 17.87 6.16
N GLN A 108 12.82 16.83 6.99
CA GLN A 108 13.69 16.80 8.17
C GLN A 108 14.95 15.96 7.98
N HIS A 109 15.07 15.24 6.86
CA HIS A 109 16.16 14.30 6.62
C HIS A 109 16.60 14.36 5.16
N ASP A 110 17.85 13.96 4.90
CA ASP A 110 18.34 13.89 3.53
C ASP A 110 17.89 12.60 2.82
N ILE A 111 18.15 12.55 1.52
CA ILE A 111 17.73 11.45 0.66
C ILE A 111 18.37 10.13 1.09
N ASP A 112 19.64 10.15 1.45
CA ASP A 112 20.35 8.93 1.85
C ASP A 112 19.75 8.33 3.13
N TRP A 113 19.38 9.19 4.08
CA TRP A 113 18.72 8.75 5.28
C TRP A 113 17.36 8.11 4.96
N LEU A 114 16.58 8.74 4.07
CA LEU A 114 15.28 8.21 3.67
C LEU A 114 15.39 6.84 3.02
N LYS A 115 16.33 6.68 2.10
CA LYS A 115 16.56 5.39 1.43
C LYS A 115 16.86 4.28 2.43
N GLU A 116 17.69 4.58 3.43
CA GLU A 116 18.13 3.58 4.39
C GLU A 116 17.08 3.31 5.47
N LYS A 117 16.47 4.36 6.00
CA LYS A 117 15.60 4.24 7.18
C LYS A 117 14.12 4.18 6.86
N GLN A 118 13.70 4.77 5.73
CA GLN A 118 12.29 4.82 5.34
C GLN A 118 12.16 4.53 3.84
N PRO A 119 12.49 3.30 3.42
CA PRO A 119 12.50 2.99 1.98
C PRO A 119 11.13 3.10 1.31
N ALA A 120 10.05 2.79 2.02
CA ALA A 120 8.71 2.93 1.45
C ALA A 120 8.35 4.40 1.23
N MET A 121 8.70 5.27 2.18
CA MET A 121 8.50 6.71 2.01
C MET A 121 9.31 7.26 0.84
N TYR A 122 10.57 6.83 0.74
CA TYR A 122 11.43 7.22 -0.38
C TYR A 122 10.81 6.81 -1.72
N LEU A 123 10.28 5.59 -1.79
CA LEU A 123 9.64 5.09 -3.01
C LEU A 123 8.45 5.97 -3.39
N LEU A 124 7.57 6.27 -2.43
CA LEU A 124 6.40 7.12 -2.69
C LEU A 124 6.81 8.50 -3.18
N LEU A 125 7.80 9.11 -2.53
CA LEU A 125 8.25 10.45 -2.88
C LEU A 125 8.81 10.50 -4.30
N GLN A 126 9.53 9.46 -4.73
CA GLN A 126 9.99 9.38 -6.10
C GLN A 126 8.84 9.30 -7.10
N MET A 127 7.81 8.53 -6.76
CA MET A 127 6.62 8.42 -7.63
C MET A 127 5.90 9.75 -7.77
N ILE A 128 5.82 10.53 -6.69
CA ILE A 128 5.18 11.85 -6.71
C ILE A 128 5.95 12.83 -7.60
N GLU A 129 7.28 12.78 -7.58
CA GLU A 129 8.12 13.69 -8.33
C GLU A 129 8.14 13.41 -9.83
N GLU A 130 7.69 12.25 -10.25
CA GLU A 130 7.56 11.90 -11.65
C GLU A 130 6.18 12.32 -12.17
#